data_53bc5259f654b0069a100c75fa24fc30
#
_entry.id   53bc5259f654b0069a100c75fa24fc30
#
_cell.length_a   1.000
_cell.length_b   1.000
_cell.length_c   1.000
_cell.angle_alpha   90.00
_cell.angle_beta   90.00
_cell.angle_gamma   90.00
#
_symmetry.space_group_name_H-M   'P 1'
#
loop_
_entity.id
_entity.type
_entity.pdbx_description
1 polymer ?
#
loop_
_entity_poly.entity_id
_entity_poly.type
_entity_poly.pdbx_seq_one_letter_code
_entity_poly.pdbx_strand_id
1 'polypeptide(L)'
;MIEKILLTRPAGFNDEIAAALQARKVQVVQAPLIQVQGLNLKAAQSPLDPSGDAEQHIIFTSQNAINYAGDLIPQLARMKKAKVFAVGPATKMRLKTLGISAIAPDQPGS
;
A
#
# COMPACT_ATOMS: atom_id res chain seq x y z
N MET A 1 -29.65 -16.11 -9.83
CA MET A 1 -28.88 -16.24 -8.58
C MET A 1 -27.42 -16.49 -8.92
N ILE A 2 -26.52 -15.77 -8.25
CA ILE A 2 -25.09 -15.96 -8.44
C ILE A 2 -24.64 -17.16 -7.61
N GLU A 3 -24.04 -18.16 -8.23
CA GLU A 3 -23.63 -19.38 -7.54
C GLU A 3 -22.13 -19.42 -7.31
N LYS A 4 -21.34 -18.75 -8.14
CA LYS A 4 -19.89 -18.81 -8.10
C LYS A 4 -19.30 -17.45 -8.46
N ILE A 5 -18.27 -17.03 -7.71
CA ILE A 5 -17.53 -15.79 -7.96
C ILE A 5 -16.05 -16.10 -8.00
N LEU A 6 -15.35 -15.53 -8.97
CA LEU A 6 -13.92 -15.62 -9.12
C LEU A 6 -13.27 -14.33 -8.62
N LEU A 7 -12.38 -14.44 -7.64
CA LEU A 7 -11.63 -13.30 -7.09
C LEU A 7 -10.19 -13.36 -7.59
N THR A 8 -9.73 -12.29 -8.23
CA THR A 8 -8.46 -12.27 -8.97
C THR A 8 -7.39 -11.37 -8.36
N ARG A 9 -7.69 -10.67 -7.27
CA ARG A 9 -6.69 -9.84 -6.59
C ARG A 9 -5.57 -10.70 -5.99
N PRO A 10 -4.39 -10.13 -5.69
CA PRO A 10 -3.32 -10.87 -5.04
C PRO A 10 -3.78 -11.56 -3.75
N ALA A 11 -3.13 -12.67 -3.41
CA ALA A 11 -3.46 -13.43 -2.20
C ALA A 11 -3.43 -12.53 -0.96
N GLY A 12 -4.41 -12.73 -0.08
CA GLY A 12 -4.58 -11.94 1.14
C GLY A 12 -5.47 -10.71 0.99
N PHE A 13 -5.67 -10.21 -0.22
CA PHE A 13 -6.48 -9.01 -0.45
C PHE A 13 -7.96 -9.33 -0.67
N ASN A 14 -8.33 -10.61 -0.75
CA ASN A 14 -9.70 -11.03 -1.00
C ASN A 14 -10.38 -11.64 0.23
N ASP A 15 -9.69 -11.72 1.37
CA ASP A 15 -10.17 -12.50 2.51
C ASP A 15 -11.49 -11.97 3.07
N GLU A 16 -11.63 -10.67 3.22
CA GLU A 16 -12.85 -10.06 3.76
C GLU A 16 -14.05 -10.28 2.83
N ILE A 17 -13.88 -10.02 1.53
CA ILE A 17 -14.97 -10.19 0.58
C ILE A 17 -15.31 -11.67 0.39
N ALA A 18 -14.30 -12.55 0.41
CA ALA A 18 -14.52 -13.98 0.31
C ALA A 18 -15.37 -14.49 1.48
N ALA A 19 -15.05 -14.07 2.70
CA ALA A 19 -15.81 -14.45 3.89
C ALA A 19 -17.26 -13.97 3.81
N ALA A 20 -17.47 -12.73 3.37
CA ALA A 20 -18.81 -12.15 3.22
C ALA A 20 -19.66 -12.90 2.19
N LEU A 21 -19.05 -13.30 1.07
CA LEU A 21 -19.74 -14.06 0.02
C LEU A 21 -20.04 -15.49 0.45
N GLN A 22 -19.10 -16.13 1.13
CA GLN A 22 -19.30 -17.50 1.65
C GLN A 22 -20.42 -17.54 2.69
N ALA A 23 -20.53 -16.50 3.51
CA ALA A 23 -21.64 -16.38 4.48
C ALA A 23 -23.01 -16.33 3.80
N ARG A 24 -23.07 -15.91 2.54
CA ARG A 24 -24.29 -15.88 1.71
C ARG A 24 -24.43 -17.12 0.83
N LYS A 25 -23.64 -18.15 1.10
CA LYS A 25 -23.66 -19.43 0.38
C LYS A 25 -23.27 -19.30 -1.11
N VAL A 26 -22.43 -18.32 -1.42
CA VAL A 26 -21.83 -18.16 -2.74
C VAL A 26 -20.50 -18.90 -2.75
N GLN A 27 -20.28 -19.74 -3.74
CA GLN A 27 -18.99 -20.39 -3.91
C GLN A 27 -17.95 -19.38 -4.38
N VAL A 28 -16.83 -19.29 -3.66
CA VAL A 28 -15.76 -18.36 -3.97
C VAL A 28 -14.55 -19.14 -4.47
N VAL A 29 -14.04 -18.77 -5.64
CA VAL A 29 -12.78 -19.29 -6.17
C VAL A 29 -11.77 -18.15 -6.15
N GLN A 30 -10.67 -18.33 -5.43
CA GLN A 30 -9.57 -17.37 -5.43
C GLN A 30 -8.55 -17.78 -6.47
N ALA A 31 -8.33 -16.92 -7.43
CA ALA A 31 -7.39 -17.14 -8.51
C ALA A 31 -6.53 -15.87 -8.68
N PRO A 32 -5.55 -15.64 -7.79
CA PRO A 32 -4.70 -14.46 -7.89
C PRO A 32 -3.97 -14.45 -9.23
N LEU A 33 -4.24 -13.44 -10.04
CA LEU A 33 -3.60 -13.27 -11.35
C LEU A 33 -2.33 -12.43 -11.27
N ILE A 34 -2.13 -11.74 -10.14
CA ILE A 34 -0.98 -10.89 -9.90
C ILE A 34 -0.30 -11.35 -8.60
N GLN A 35 0.98 -11.51 -8.65
CA GLN A 35 1.80 -11.74 -7.48
C GLN A 35 2.68 -10.52 -7.23
N VAL A 36 2.63 -10.00 -6.01
CA VAL A 36 3.47 -8.87 -5.62
C VAL A 36 4.78 -9.40 -5.06
N GLN A 37 5.89 -8.90 -5.58
CA GLN A 37 7.22 -9.29 -5.16
C GLN A 37 8.06 -8.06 -4.85
N GLY A 38 8.73 -8.07 -3.69
CA GLY A 38 9.60 -6.97 -3.30
C GLY A 38 10.92 -7.00 -4.06
N LEU A 39 11.41 -5.81 -4.38
CA LEU A 39 12.76 -5.62 -4.90
C LEU A 39 13.61 -5.10 -3.76
N ASN A 40 14.55 -5.87 -3.25
CA ASN A 40 15.39 -5.48 -2.11
C ASN A 40 16.21 -4.22 -2.41
N LEU A 41 15.60 -3.04 -2.24
CA LEU A 41 16.28 -1.77 -2.44
C LEU A 41 17.11 -1.46 -1.20
N LYS A 42 18.42 -1.43 -1.33
CA LYS A 42 19.33 -1.10 -0.24
C LYS A 42 19.33 0.41 0.00
N ALA A 43 19.60 0.82 1.24
CA ALA A 43 19.65 2.24 1.62
C ALA A 43 20.60 3.05 0.71
N ALA A 44 21.74 2.47 0.31
CA ALA A 44 22.69 3.12 -0.59
C ALA A 44 22.14 3.35 -2.01
N GLN A 45 21.07 2.66 -2.38
CA GLN A 45 20.41 2.79 -3.68
C GLN A 45 19.16 3.66 -3.60
N SER A 46 18.87 4.21 -2.42
CA SER A 46 17.70 5.04 -2.20
C SER A 46 17.79 6.34 -3.01
N PRO A 47 16.72 6.74 -3.72
CA PRO A 47 16.66 8.03 -4.36
C PRO A 47 16.43 9.19 -3.39
N LEU A 48 16.10 8.88 -2.12
CA LEU A 48 15.86 9.90 -1.10
C LEU A 48 17.18 10.49 -0.60
N ASP A 49 17.16 11.79 -0.33
CA ASP A 49 18.29 12.49 0.27
C ASP A 49 17.89 12.99 1.67
N PRO A 50 18.13 12.20 2.73
CA PRO A 50 17.73 12.59 4.08
C PRO A 50 18.42 13.84 4.61
N SER A 51 19.60 14.16 4.08
CA SER A 51 20.39 15.33 4.51
C SER A 51 20.22 16.52 3.57
N GLY A 52 19.45 16.37 2.49
CA GLY A 52 19.25 17.44 1.51
C GLY A 52 18.38 18.57 2.03
N ASP A 53 18.65 19.78 1.60
CA ASP A 53 17.85 20.96 1.97
C ASP A 53 16.62 21.16 1.08
N ALA A 54 16.59 20.51 -0.07
CA ALA A 54 15.47 20.62 -1.01
C ALA A 54 14.25 19.84 -0.49
N GLU A 55 13.06 20.41 -0.71
CA GLU A 55 11.82 19.70 -0.40
C GLU A 55 11.65 18.52 -1.35
N GLN A 56 11.32 17.36 -0.79
CA GLN A 56 11.10 16.14 -1.53
C GLN A 56 9.65 15.68 -1.37
N HIS A 57 9.02 15.29 -2.45
CA HIS A 57 7.65 14.80 -2.46
C HIS A 57 7.66 13.31 -2.80
N ILE A 58 6.99 12.52 -1.97
CA ILE A 58 6.90 11.08 -2.13
C ILE A 58 5.43 10.69 -2.22
N ILE A 59 5.09 9.91 -3.23
CA ILE A 59 3.72 9.47 -3.46
C ILE A 59 3.65 7.95 -3.32
N PHE A 60 2.82 7.47 -2.40
CA PHE A 60 2.51 6.05 -2.26
C PHE A 60 1.18 5.76 -2.95
N THR A 61 1.22 4.92 -3.95
CA THR A 61 0.03 4.58 -4.75
C THR A 61 -0.73 3.39 -4.22
N SER A 62 -0.13 2.60 -3.31
CA SER A 62 -0.78 1.43 -2.75
C SER A 62 -0.12 1.01 -1.43
N GLN A 63 -0.82 0.17 -0.66
CA GLN A 63 -0.25 -0.42 0.55
C GLN A 63 0.93 -1.36 0.23
N ASN A 64 0.92 -2.00 -0.94
CA ASN A 64 2.03 -2.85 -1.34
C ASN A 64 3.35 -2.07 -1.46
N ALA A 65 3.29 -0.85 -1.96
CA ALA A 65 4.47 0.01 -2.03
C ALA A 65 5.08 0.23 -0.64
N ILE A 66 4.23 0.41 0.38
CA ILE A 66 4.67 0.58 1.75
C ILE A 66 5.28 -0.72 2.30
N ASN A 67 4.60 -1.85 2.07
CA ASN A 67 5.03 -3.15 2.59
C ASN A 67 6.42 -3.55 2.08
N TYR A 68 6.77 -3.13 0.87
CA TYR A 68 8.04 -3.47 0.23
C TYR A 68 9.03 -2.30 0.17
N ALA A 69 8.74 -1.20 0.85
CA ALA A 69 9.61 -0.03 0.87
C ALA A 69 10.91 -0.25 1.66
N GLY A 70 10.91 -1.21 2.60
CA GLY A 70 12.12 -1.57 3.34
C GLY A 70 12.75 -0.38 4.06
N ASP A 71 14.03 -0.14 3.79
CA ASP A 71 14.82 0.91 4.44
C ASP A 71 14.38 2.32 4.09
N LEU A 72 13.53 2.51 3.08
CA LEU A 72 13.01 3.83 2.74
C LEU A 72 12.11 4.38 3.85
N ILE A 73 11.39 3.51 4.57
CA ILE A 73 10.46 3.96 5.62
C ILE A 73 11.20 4.64 6.78
N PRO A 74 12.25 4.05 7.39
CA PRO A 74 13.01 4.75 8.42
C PRO A 74 13.66 6.04 7.93
N GLN A 75 14.17 6.07 6.69
CA GLN A 75 14.74 7.27 6.10
C GLN A 75 13.69 8.38 6.01
N LEU A 76 12.52 8.04 5.47
CA LEU A 76 11.42 8.98 5.27
C LEU A 76 10.93 9.55 6.60
N ALA A 77 10.84 8.72 7.65
CA ALA A 77 10.41 9.15 8.98
C ALA A 77 11.35 10.18 9.60
N ARG A 78 12.62 10.23 9.19
CA ARG A 78 13.62 11.18 9.69
C ARG A 78 13.76 12.43 8.85
N MET A 79 13.14 12.48 7.69
CA MET A 79 13.26 13.64 6.78
C MET A 79 12.38 14.79 7.26
N LYS A 80 12.95 16.00 7.33
CA LYS A 80 12.26 17.18 7.82
C LYS A 80 11.48 17.91 6.72
N LYS A 81 11.97 17.84 5.48
CA LYS A 81 11.40 18.57 4.34
C LYS A 81 10.74 17.64 3.32
N ALA A 82 10.25 16.50 3.78
CA ALA A 82 9.53 15.57 2.92
C ALA A 82 8.04 15.79 3.06
N LYS A 83 7.33 15.83 1.95
CA LYS A 83 5.87 15.75 1.91
C LYS A 83 5.48 14.40 1.36
N VAL A 84 4.63 13.69 2.08
CA VAL A 84 4.19 12.35 1.72
C VAL A 84 2.73 12.40 1.33
N PHE A 85 2.42 11.80 0.19
CA PHE A 85 1.08 11.73 -0.35
C PHE A 85 0.66 10.26 -0.46
N ALA A 86 -0.59 9.99 -0.11
CA ALA A 86 -1.20 8.67 -0.27
C ALA A 86 -2.41 8.79 -1.19
N VAL A 87 -2.55 7.87 -2.12
CA VAL A 87 -3.65 7.91 -3.09
C VAL A 87 -5.01 7.62 -2.43
N GLY A 88 -5.03 6.78 -1.40
CA GLY A 88 -6.28 6.41 -0.75
C GLY A 88 -6.19 6.41 0.78
N PRO A 89 -7.34 6.33 1.47
CA PRO A 89 -7.39 6.38 2.93
C PRO A 89 -6.70 5.19 3.60
N ALA A 90 -6.76 4.00 3.02
CA ALA A 90 -6.10 2.82 3.57
C ALA A 90 -4.58 2.97 3.54
N THR A 91 -4.03 3.51 2.45
CA THR A 91 -2.60 3.79 2.32
C THR A 91 -2.17 4.87 3.32
N LYS A 92 -2.96 5.93 3.47
CA LYS A 92 -2.70 6.98 4.47
C LYS A 92 -2.66 6.41 5.87
N MET A 93 -3.63 5.57 6.23
CA MET A 93 -3.71 4.96 7.55
C MET A 93 -2.51 4.03 7.81
N ARG A 94 -2.10 3.27 6.82
CA ARG A 94 -0.92 2.39 6.93
C ARG A 94 0.35 3.20 7.22
N LEU A 95 0.53 4.33 6.53
CA LEU A 95 1.67 5.22 6.78
C LEU A 95 1.61 5.80 8.19
N LYS A 96 0.42 6.16 8.67
CA LYS A 96 0.24 6.68 10.02
C LYS A 96 0.70 5.67 11.09
N THR A 97 0.41 4.39 10.90
CA THR A 97 0.85 3.33 11.84
C THR A 97 2.37 3.20 11.87
N LEU A 98 3.06 3.67 10.83
CA LEU A 98 4.52 3.67 10.75
C LEU A 98 5.14 5.01 11.17
N GLY A 99 4.34 5.92 11.71
CA GLY A 99 4.80 7.22 12.17
C GLY A 99 4.95 8.26 11.07
N ILE A 100 4.35 8.04 9.91
CA ILE A 100 4.45 8.96 8.78
C ILE A 100 3.10 9.61 8.52
N SER A 101 3.06 10.95 8.58
CA SER A 101 1.87 11.72 8.23
C SER A 101 1.82 11.92 6.72
N ALA A 102 0.72 11.52 6.11
CA ALA A 102 0.53 11.64 4.68
C ALA A 102 -0.71 12.48 4.36
N ILE A 103 -0.66 13.12 3.20
CA ILE A 103 -1.78 13.88 2.64
C ILE A 103 -2.50 12.97 1.65
N ALA A 104 -3.82 12.84 1.79
CA ALA A 104 -4.64 12.07 0.87
C ALA A 104 -5.71 12.96 0.28
N PRO A 105 -6.22 12.64 -0.92
CA PRO A 105 -7.33 13.41 -1.50
C PRO A 105 -8.58 13.30 -0.65
N ASP A 106 -9.44 14.32 -0.70
CA ASP A 106 -10.70 14.36 0.05
C ASP A 106 -11.66 13.26 -0.40
N GLN A 107 -11.59 12.89 -1.66
CA GLN A 107 -12.37 11.77 -2.19
C GLN A 107 -11.48 10.54 -2.28
N PRO A 108 -11.98 9.37 -1.83
CA PRO A 108 -11.18 8.15 -1.88
C PRO A 108 -10.76 7.79 -3.29
N GLY A 109 -9.46 7.55 -3.47
CA GLY A 109 -8.94 6.89 -4.64
C GLY A 109 -8.94 5.38 -4.46
N SER A 110 -8.50 4.67 -5.45
CA SER A 110 -8.37 3.21 -5.37
C SER A 110 -7.21 2.78 -4.48
#